data_c1c1c263f9a42dcf6d39385f9ac4d081
#
_entry.id   c1c1c263f9a42dcf6d39385f9ac4d081
#
_cell.length_a   1.000
_cell.length_b   1.000
_cell.length_c   1.000
_cell.angle_alpha   90.00
_cell.angle_beta   90.00
_cell.angle_gamma   90.00
#
_symmetry.space_group_name_H-M   'P 1'
#
loop_
_entity.id
_entity.type
_entity.pdbx_description
1 polymer ?
#
loop_
_entity_poly.entity_id
_entity_poly.type
_entity_poly.pdbx_seq_one_letter_code
_entity_poly.pdbx_strand_id
1 'polypeptide(L)'
;MKATIDHIGIAVGDLSDSLRFFQDALGLELDAPEEVPSQRVRAHFLQAGEAAVELVEPTAGDSPIARFIAKRGPGIHHLALRVDDIVAALAQLKSKGVRLIDETPRPGAHDSLVAFIHPSSTHGVLVELKQARAGRER
;
A
#
# COMPACT_ATOMS: atom_id res chain seq x y z
N MET A 1 19.84 4.48 -1.49
CA MET A 1 18.64 4.18 -0.70
C MET A 1 18.40 2.67 -0.71
N LYS A 2 18.21 2.10 0.46
CA LYS A 2 17.91 0.68 0.60
C LYS A 2 16.40 0.52 0.72
N ALA A 3 15.80 -0.31 -0.14
CA ALA A 3 14.36 -0.55 -0.12
C ALA A 3 14.09 -2.04 -0.31
N THR A 4 13.10 -2.55 0.42
CA THR A 4 12.64 -3.93 0.29
C THR A 4 11.14 -3.93 0.01
N ILE A 5 10.65 -4.97 -0.65
CA ILE A 5 9.20 -5.08 -0.89
C ILE A 5 8.51 -5.33 0.44
N ASP A 6 7.57 -4.43 0.80
CA ASP A 6 6.74 -4.60 1.97
C ASP A 6 5.45 -5.33 1.62
N HIS A 7 4.75 -4.87 0.61
CA HIS A 7 3.52 -5.52 0.17
C HIS A 7 3.14 -5.11 -1.25
N ILE A 8 2.22 -5.87 -1.81
CA ILE A 8 1.53 -5.54 -3.05
C ILE A 8 0.08 -5.28 -2.70
N GLY A 9 -0.42 -4.09 -3.03
CA GLY A 9 -1.79 -3.69 -2.76
C GLY A 9 -2.71 -4.04 -3.91
N ILE A 10 -3.80 -4.73 -3.60
CA ILE A 10 -4.81 -5.16 -4.56
C ILE A 10 -6.14 -4.55 -4.16
N ALA A 11 -6.71 -3.75 -5.06
CA ALA A 11 -8.04 -3.17 -4.86
C ALA A 11 -9.10 -4.24 -5.08
N VAL A 12 -9.98 -4.42 -4.09
CA VAL A 12 -11.02 -5.45 -4.14
C VAL A 12 -12.40 -4.83 -3.97
N GLY A 13 -13.33 -5.26 -4.82
CA GLY A 13 -14.74 -4.88 -4.67
C GLY A 13 -15.50 -5.86 -3.79
N ASP A 14 -15.13 -7.13 -3.83
CA ASP A 14 -15.72 -8.19 -3.02
C ASP A 14 -14.61 -8.90 -2.25
N LEU A 15 -14.48 -8.54 -0.97
CA LEU A 15 -13.45 -9.13 -0.11
C LEU A 15 -13.61 -10.64 0.02
N SER A 16 -14.83 -11.13 0.15
CA SER A 16 -15.08 -12.56 0.33
C SER A 16 -14.57 -13.39 -0.83
N ASP A 17 -14.78 -12.92 -2.07
CA ASP A 17 -14.29 -13.62 -3.25
C ASP A 17 -12.76 -13.66 -3.28
N SER A 18 -12.13 -12.54 -2.93
CA SER A 18 -10.66 -12.48 -2.90
C SER A 18 -10.09 -13.39 -1.82
N LEU A 19 -10.72 -13.46 -0.65
CA LEU A 19 -10.27 -14.32 0.45
C LEU A 19 -10.42 -15.80 0.11
N ARG A 20 -11.40 -16.19 -0.70
CA ARG A 20 -11.51 -17.59 -1.15
C ARG A 20 -10.25 -18.03 -1.87
N PHE A 21 -9.62 -17.14 -2.64
CA PHE A 21 -8.38 -17.47 -3.31
C PHE A 21 -7.18 -17.35 -2.39
N PHE A 22 -6.95 -16.18 -1.83
CA PHE A 22 -5.70 -15.92 -1.09
C PHE A 22 -5.65 -16.65 0.24
N GLN A 23 -6.74 -16.72 0.97
CA GLN A 23 -6.79 -17.38 2.27
C GLN A 23 -7.14 -18.86 2.16
N ASP A 24 -8.23 -19.18 1.47
CA ASP A 24 -8.74 -20.55 1.47
C ASP A 24 -7.95 -21.45 0.51
N ALA A 25 -7.76 -21.02 -0.74
CA ALA A 25 -7.10 -21.85 -1.74
C ALA A 25 -5.58 -21.86 -1.57
N LEU A 26 -4.96 -20.67 -1.38
CA LEU A 26 -3.51 -20.58 -1.18
C LEU A 26 -3.07 -20.87 0.25
N GLY A 27 -3.96 -20.69 1.21
CA GLY A 27 -3.63 -20.91 2.62
C GLY A 27 -2.80 -19.81 3.26
N LEU A 28 -2.81 -18.59 2.70
CA LEU A 28 -2.08 -17.48 3.32
C LEU A 28 -2.76 -17.05 4.61
N GLU A 29 -1.95 -16.68 5.59
CA GLU A 29 -2.45 -16.27 6.90
C GLU A 29 -2.95 -14.84 6.85
N LEU A 30 -4.20 -14.63 7.26
CA LEU A 30 -4.86 -13.34 7.28
C LEU A 30 -4.69 -12.67 8.63
N ASP A 31 -4.18 -11.45 8.63
CA ASP A 31 -4.11 -10.61 9.83
C ASP A 31 -5.45 -9.95 10.11
N ALA A 32 -5.60 -9.37 11.30
CA ALA A 32 -6.77 -8.58 11.64
C ALA A 32 -6.91 -7.38 10.69
N PRO A 33 -8.14 -7.03 10.27
CA PRO A 33 -8.34 -5.89 9.40
C PRO A 33 -7.93 -4.58 10.07
N GLU A 34 -7.51 -3.60 9.25
CA GLU A 34 -7.07 -2.32 9.75
C GLU A 34 -7.66 -1.18 8.94
N GLU A 35 -8.24 -0.22 9.66
CA GLU A 35 -8.72 1.02 9.06
C GLU A 35 -7.55 1.96 8.79
N VAL A 36 -7.53 2.58 7.62
CA VAL A 36 -6.55 3.61 7.27
C VAL A 36 -7.33 4.88 6.89
N PRO A 37 -7.71 5.69 7.90
CA PRO A 37 -8.58 6.84 7.64
C PRO A 37 -7.99 7.87 6.66
N SER A 38 -6.68 8.06 6.67
CA SER A 38 -6.02 9.01 5.77
C SER A 38 -6.22 8.64 4.30
N GLN A 39 -6.49 7.38 4.00
CA GLN A 39 -6.70 6.87 2.65
C GLN A 39 -8.14 6.42 2.40
N ARG A 40 -8.99 6.47 3.42
CA ARG A 40 -10.39 6.02 3.38
C ARG A 40 -10.54 4.61 2.84
N VAL A 41 -9.75 3.69 3.42
CA VAL A 41 -9.75 2.28 3.07
C VAL A 41 -9.69 1.43 4.32
N ARG A 42 -10.09 0.16 4.15
CA ARG A 42 -9.81 -0.90 5.10
C ARG A 42 -8.85 -1.87 4.46
N ALA A 43 -7.75 -2.15 5.15
CA ALA A 43 -6.68 -2.99 4.65
C ALA A 43 -6.73 -4.37 5.31
N HIS A 44 -6.53 -5.40 4.51
CA HIS A 44 -6.52 -6.80 4.95
C HIS A 44 -5.24 -7.43 4.46
N PHE A 45 -4.28 -7.64 5.37
CA PHE A 45 -2.98 -8.18 5.02
C PHE A 45 -2.94 -9.69 5.17
N LEU A 46 -2.40 -10.35 4.13
CA LEU A 46 -2.13 -11.78 4.16
C LEU A 46 -0.63 -11.96 4.03
N GLN A 47 -0.03 -12.72 4.94
CA GLN A 47 1.41 -12.92 4.95
C GLN A 47 1.83 -13.84 3.80
N ALA A 48 2.87 -13.44 3.07
CA ALA A 48 3.42 -14.18 1.94
C ALA A 48 4.95 -14.17 2.05
N GLY A 49 5.48 -14.88 3.06
CA GLY A 49 6.89 -14.82 3.39
C GLY A 49 7.24 -13.53 4.09
N GLU A 50 8.29 -12.85 3.64
CA GLU A 50 8.72 -11.58 4.22
C GLU A 50 7.93 -10.38 3.70
N ALA A 51 7.14 -10.58 2.66
CA ALA A 51 6.25 -9.57 2.13
C ALA A 51 4.80 -9.96 2.41
N ALA A 52 3.86 -9.11 2.02
CA ALA A 52 2.44 -9.39 2.18
C ALA A 52 1.66 -9.05 0.92
N VAL A 53 0.50 -9.65 0.81
CA VAL A 53 -0.56 -9.21 -0.10
C VAL A 53 -1.53 -8.39 0.73
N GLU A 54 -1.81 -7.17 0.31
CA GLU A 54 -2.79 -6.31 0.97
C GLU A 54 -4.04 -6.23 0.10
N LEU A 55 -5.16 -6.72 0.62
CA LEU A 55 -6.46 -6.53 -0.04
C LEU A 55 -7.05 -5.24 0.51
N VAL A 56 -7.35 -4.29 -0.37
CA VAL A 56 -7.78 -2.95 0.02
C VAL A 56 -9.20 -2.71 -0.46
N GLU A 57 -10.11 -2.47 0.48
CA GLU A 57 -11.49 -2.11 0.16
C GLU A 57 -11.77 -0.66 0.54
N PRO A 58 -12.58 0.07 -0.25
CA PRO A 58 -12.91 1.46 0.08
C PRO A 58 -13.88 1.52 1.25
N THR A 59 -13.70 2.52 2.12
CA THR A 59 -14.66 2.82 3.20
C THR A 59 -15.55 4.02 2.87
N ALA A 60 -15.32 4.66 1.71
CA ALA A 60 -16.11 5.80 1.24
C ALA A 60 -16.10 5.82 -0.29
N GLY A 61 -17.18 6.32 -0.88
CA GLY A 61 -17.31 6.35 -2.35
C GLY A 61 -16.32 7.28 -3.04
N ASP A 62 -15.73 8.22 -2.31
CA ASP A 62 -14.75 9.16 -2.83
C ASP A 62 -13.31 8.78 -2.51
N SER A 63 -13.07 7.57 -1.99
CA SER A 63 -11.72 7.11 -1.73
C SER A 63 -10.96 6.87 -3.03
N PRO A 64 -9.62 6.98 -3.04
CA PRO A 64 -8.83 6.66 -4.23
C PRO A 64 -9.05 5.23 -4.72
N ILE A 65 -9.27 4.28 -3.81
CA ILE A 65 -9.56 2.88 -4.18
C ILE A 65 -10.92 2.76 -4.86
N ALA A 66 -11.95 3.45 -4.35
CA ALA A 66 -13.26 3.43 -4.99
C ALA A 66 -13.17 3.99 -6.41
N ARG A 67 -12.44 5.09 -6.61
CA ARG A 67 -12.24 5.67 -7.95
C ARG A 67 -11.45 4.74 -8.86
N PHE A 68 -10.44 4.07 -8.32
CA PHE A 68 -9.65 3.10 -9.08
C PHE A 68 -10.54 1.95 -9.59
N ILE A 69 -11.36 1.38 -8.71
CA ILE A 69 -12.25 0.26 -9.07
C ILE A 69 -13.29 0.71 -10.10
N ALA A 70 -13.87 1.91 -9.93
CA ALA A 70 -14.84 2.44 -10.87
C ALA A 70 -14.25 2.63 -12.27
N LYS A 71 -12.99 3.00 -12.36
CA LYS A 71 -12.32 3.30 -13.62
C LYS A 71 -11.69 2.07 -14.26
N ARG A 72 -11.11 1.16 -13.48
CA ARG A 72 -10.30 0.04 -13.99
C ARG A 72 -10.78 -1.33 -13.54
N GLY A 73 -11.76 -1.40 -12.64
CA GLY A 73 -12.12 -2.65 -11.97
C GLY A 73 -11.13 -3.03 -10.88
N PRO A 74 -11.39 -4.13 -10.17
CA PRO A 74 -10.47 -4.63 -9.14
C PRO A 74 -9.16 -5.10 -9.78
N GLY A 75 -8.08 -5.07 -9.00
CA GLY A 75 -6.78 -5.51 -9.47
C GLY A 75 -5.65 -4.85 -8.70
N ILE A 76 -4.40 -5.09 -9.14
CA ILE A 76 -3.23 -4.53 -8.49
C ILE A 76 -3.30 -3.00 -8.54
N HIS A 77 -3.17 -2.38 -7.37
CA HIS A 77 -3.26 -0.93 -7.21
C HIS A 77 -1.90 -0.29 -6.97
N HIS A 78 -1.07 -0.88 -6.11
CA HIS A 78 0.23 -0.29 -5.80
C HIS A 78 1.25 -1.33 -5.36
N LEU A 79 2.52 -0.92 -5.42
CA LEU A 79 3.66 -1.64 -4.89
C LEU A 79 4.22 -0.82 -3.74
N ALA A 80 4.32 -1.40 -2.56
CA ALA A 80 4.87 -0.72 -1.39
C ALA A 80 6.28 -1.22 -1.10
N LEU A 81 7.19 -0.27 -0.95
CA LEU A 81 8.59 -0.52 -0.63
C LEU A 81 8.89 0.03 0.76
N ARG A 82 9.50 -0.80 1.60
CA ARG A 82 9.92 -0.38 2.94
C ARG A 82 11.28 0.28 2.87
N VAL A 83 11.38 1.44 3.52
CA VAL A 83 12.64 2.20 3.67
C VAL A 83 12.90 2.47 5.15
N ASP A 84 14.15 2.72 5.49
CA ASP A 84 14.53 2.97 6.89
C ASP A 84 14.17 4.40 7.34
N ASP A 85 14.31 5.38 6.43
CA ASP A 85 14.07 6.79 6.72
C ASP A 85 13.29 7.39 5.56
N ILE A 86 11.98 7.50 5.72
CA ILE A 86 11.10 7.96 4.64
C ILE A 86 11.32 9.45 4.31
N VAL A 87 11.63 10.28 5.30
CA VAL A 87 11.88 11.70 5.06
C VAL A 87 13.13 11.86 4.19
N ALA A 88 14.21 11.15 4.53
CA ALA A 88 15.44 11.19 3.73
C ALA A 88 15.23 10.60 2.34
N ALA A 89 14.44 9.51 2.24
CA ALA A 89 14.12 8.89 0.96
C ALA A 89 13.37 9.84 0.03
N LEU A 90 12.37 10.54 0.55
CA LEU A 90 11.60 11.51 -0.23
C LEU A 90 12.47 12.66 -0.70
N ALA A 91 13.33 13.18 0.17
CA ALA A 91 14.27 14.25 -0.19
C ALA A 91 15.23 13.82 -1.31
N GLN A 92 15.76 12.60 -1.21
CA GLN A 92 16.65 12.03 -2.23
C GLN A 92 15.93 11.88 -3.57
N LEU A 93 14.73 11.35 -3.58
CA LEU A 93 13.96 11.18 -4.80
C LEU A 93 13.64 12.53 -5.44
N LYS A 94 13.21 13.50 -4.63
CA LYS A 94 12.92 14.84 -5.13
C LYS A 94 14.17 15.48 -5.76
N SER A 95 15.34 15.31 -5.15
CA SER A 95 16.59 15.84 -5.69
C SER A 95 16.96 15.23 -7.04
N LYS A 96 16.44 14.04 -7.33
CA LYS A 96 16.67 13.35 -8.62
C LYS A 96 15.57 13.61 -9.65
N GLY A 97 14.67 14.56 -9.38
CA GLY A 97 13.61 14.92 -10.30
C GLY A 97 12.39 14.02 -10.28
N VAL A 98 12.27 13.15 -9.29
CA VAL A 98 11.11 12.26 -9.15
C VAL A 98 9.92 13.08 -8.67
N ARG A 99 8.77 12.90 -9.33
CA ARG A 99 7.53 13.57 -8.95
C ARG A 99 6.87 12.81 -7.81
N LEU A 100 6.64 13.51 -6.69
CA LEU A 100 6.00 12.93 -5.51
C LEU A 100 4.54 13.34 -5.47
N ILE A 101 3.66 12.40 -5.05
CA ILE A 101 2.28 12.73 -4.68
C ILE A 101 2.29 13.35 -3.29
N ASP A 102 3.01 12.72 -2.35
CA ASP A 102 3.15 13.20 -0.99
C ASP A 102 4.58 13.69 -0.77
N GLU A 103 4.76 14.97 -0.52
CA GLU A 103 6.08 15.52 -0.21
C GLU A 103 6.44 15.33 1.26
N THR A 104 5.44 15.12 2.11
CA THR A 104 5.61 14.77 3.52
C THR A 104 4.87 13.48 3.82
N PRO A 105 5.43 12.62 4.70
CA PRO A 105 4.76 11.37 5.05
C PRO A 105 3.46 11.60 5.79
N ARG A 106 2.56 10.63 5.68
CA ARG A 106 1.29 10.61 6.41
C ARG A 106 1.05 9.25 7.05
N PRO A 107 0.12 9.14 8.00
CA PRO A 107 -0.16 7.88 8.66
C PRO A 107 -0.68 6.80 7.69
N GLY A 108 -0.19 5.59 7.86
CA GLY A 108 -0.62 4.41 7.12
C GLY A 108 -0.97 3.27 8.05
N ALA A 109 -1.17 2.09 7.47
CA ALA A 109 -1.51 0.88 8.23
C ALA A 109 -0.39 0.51 9.20
N HIS A 110 -0.76 -0.17 10.30
CA HIS A 110 0.17 -0.69 11.30
C HIS A 110 1.03 0.41 11.93
N ASP A 111 0.44 1.59 12.11
CA ASP A 111 1.11 2.71 12.77
C ASP A 111 2.40 3.12 12.04
N SER A 112 2.39 2.98 10.72
CA SER A 112 3.51 3.33 9.85
C SER A 112 3.39 4.76 9.33
N LEU A 113 4.46 5.23 8.69
CA LEU A 113 4.44 6.43 7.85
C LEU A 113 4.53 6.02 6.40
N VAL A 114 3.70 6.63 5.56
CA VAL A 114 3.65 6.31 4.12
C VAL A 114 3.68 7.59 3.28
N ALA A 115 4.14 7.43 2.04
CA ALA A 115 4.10 8.48 1.04
C ALA A 115 4.05 7.85 -0.35
N PHE A 116 3.27 8.45 -1.24
CA PHE A 116 3.11 7.93 -2.59
C PHE A 116 3.95 8.73 -3.60
N ILE A 117 4.49 8.01 -4.56
CA ILE A 117 5.26 8.55 -5.68
C ILE A 117 4.34 8.55 -6.90
N HIS A 118 4.38 9.66 -7.67
CA HIS A 118 3.50 9.81 -8.82
C HIS A 118 3.87 8.80 -9.93
N PRO A 119 2.87 8.11 -10.52
CA PRO A 119 3.13 7.10 -11.55
C PRO A 119 3.88 7.63 -12.78
N SER A 120 3.82 8.93 -13.05
CA SER A 120 4.57 9.51 -14.18
C SER A 120 6.08 9.34 -14.02
N SER A 121 6.60 9.19 -12.79
CA SER A 121 8.02 8.98 -12.53
C SER A 121 8.40 7.51 -12.41
N THR A 122 7.43 6.59 -12.48
CA THR A 122 7.64 5.16 -12.22
C THR A 122 7.11 4.29 -13.36
N HIS A 123 6.93 4.86 -14.54
CA HIS A 123 6.45 4.16 -15.72
C HIS A 123 5.04 3.56 -15.52
N GLY A 124 4.18 4.29 -14.82
CA GLY A 124 2.78 3.91 -14.65
C GLY A 124 2.47 3.10 -13.40
N VAL A 125 3.48 2.78 -12.58
CA VAL A 125 3.28 2.01 -11.34
C VAL A 125 3.11 2.98 -10.17
N LEU A 126 2.01 2.87 -9.43
CA LEU A 126 1.87 3.63 -8.19
C LEU A 126 2.76 2.98 -7.12
N VAL A 127 3.77 3.71 -6.66
CA VAL A 127 4.71 3.23 -5.66
C VAL A 127 4.44 3.93 -4.34
N GLU A 128 4.33 3.14 -3.28
CA GLU A 128 4.20 3.61 -1.91
C GLU A 128 5.52 3.38 -1.19
N LEU A 129 6.05 4.40 -0.53
CA LEU A 129 7.13 4.21 0.43
C LEU A 129 6.53 4.06 1.82
N LYS A 130 7.10 3.16 2.60
CA LYS A 130 6.63 2.87 3.95
C LYS A 130 7.80 2.79 4.90
N GLN A 131 7.67 3.49 6.04
CA GLN A 131 8.60 3.35 7.17
C GLN A 131 7.81 2.79 8.34
N ALA A 132 8.19 1.61 8.79
CA ALA A 132 7.61 1.03 10.00
C ALA A 132 8.02 1.85 11.21
N ARG A 133 7.16 1.91 12.23
CA ARG A 133 7.54 2.51 13.49
C ARG A 133 8.75 1.76 14.07
N ALA A 134 9.67 2.49 14.71
CA ALA A 134 10.87 1.91 15.31
C ALA A 134 10.49 0.74 16.25
N GLY A 135 11.15 -0.40 16.05
CA GLY A 135 10.89 -1.61 16.82
C GLY A 135 9.68 -2.41 16.37
N ARG A 136 8.98 -1.99 15.30
CA ARG A 136 7.84 -2.70 14.72
C ARG A 136 8.17 -3.21 13.34
N GLU A 137 7.81 -4.46 13.10
CA GLU A 137 7.71 -4.98 11.75
C GLU A 137 6.24 -5.04 11.39
N ARG A 138 5.94 -4.92 10.11
CA ARG A 138 4.58 -4.89 9.57
C ARG A 138 3.60 -5.78 10.27
#